data_a8c934cf2399501c14950ac52cb34fbe
#
_entry.id   a8c934cf2399501c14950ac52cb34fbe
#
_cell.length_a   1.000
_cell.length_b   1.000
_cell.length_c   1.000
_cell.angle_alpha   90.00
_cell.angle_beta   90.00
_cell.angle_gamma   90.00
#
_symmetry.space_group_name_H-M   'P 1'
#
loop_
_entity.id
_entity.type
_entity.pdbx_description
1 polymer ?
#
loop_
_entity_poly.entity_id
_entity_poly.type
_entity_poly.pdbx_seq_one_letter_code
_entity_poly.pdbx_strand_id
1 'polypeptide(L)'
;MSLQISNLPKNRRSLTWFYTTDQKIVEWESGEPTKYFDTQFKDRATLDSQSGTLHIRKVQKEDSSTYLLRVLKDNGHEEEYKISLMVLGELR
;
A
#
# COMPACT_ATOMS: atom_id res chain seq x y z
N MET A 1 -4.11 11.39 2.03
CA MET A 1 -3.76 10.49 3.13
C MET A 1 -2.61 9.59 2.71
N SER A 2 -1.73 9.30 3.62
CA SER A 2 -0.55 8.47 3.32
C SER A 2 -0.42 7.35 4.34
N LEU A 3 -0.19 6.14 3.85
CA LEU A 3 0.11 4.99 4.68
C LEU A 3 1.61 4.74 4.60
N GLN A 4 2.30 4.88 5.72
CA GLN A 4 3.76 4.78 5.78
C GLN A 4 4.17 3.72 6.78
N ILE A 5 5.22 2.98 6.40
CA ILE A 5 5.85 2.02 7.30
C ILE A 5 7.28 2.48 7.53
N SER A 6 7.66 2.61 8.81
CA SER A 6 9.02 2.98 9.17
C SER A 6 9.96 1.79 9.01
N ASN A 7 11.21 2.06 8.66
CA ASN A 7 12.27 1.05 8.67
C ASN A 7 12.04 -0.09 7.69
N LEU A 8 11.49 0.22 6.51
CA LEU A 8 11.38 -0.80 5.47
C LEU A 8 12.78 -1.25 5.05
N PRO A 9 12.93 -2.55 4.70
CA PRO A 9 14.21 -3.01 4.16
C PRO A 9 14.58 -2.25 2.90
N LYS A 10 15.86 -1.92 2.77
CA LYS A 10 16.33 -1.17 1.61
C LYS A 10 16.54 -2.07 0.40
N ASN A 11 16.90 -3.34 0.64
CA ASN A 11 17.14 -4.30 -0.43
C ASN A 11 15.87 -5.05 -0.77
N ARG A 12 14.89 -4.30 -1.28
CA ARG A 12 13.58 -4.83 -1.61
C ARG A 12 13.50 -5.19 -3.08
N ARG A 13 12.88 -6.33 -3.35
CA ARG A 13 12.59 -6.74 -4.71
C ARG A 13 11.20 -6.33 -5.15
N SER A 14 10.23 -6.38 -4.23
CA SER A 14 8.87 -5.98 -4.57
C SER A 14 8.14 -5.44 -3.35
N LEU A 15 7.14 -4.62 -3.63
CA LEU A 15 6.23 -4.06 -2.63
C LEU A 15 4.81 -4.25 -3.15
N THR A 16 3.93 -4.78 -2.29
CA THR A 16 2.53 -4.94 -2.66
C THR A 16 1.65 -4.44 -1.52
N TRP A 17 0.76 -3.51 -1.82
CA TRP A 17 -0.21 -3.05 -0.86
C TRP A 17 -1.53 -3.77 -1.08
N PHE A 18 -2.15 -4.21 0.02
CA PHE A 18 -3.42 -4.92 0.01
C PHE A 18 -4.45 -4.14 0.81
N TYR A 19 -5.69 -4.20 0.36
CA TYR A 19 -6.85 -3.75 1.10
C TYR A 19 -7.49 -4.98 1.74
N THR A 20 -7.80 -4.92 3.02
CA THR A 20 -8.38 -6.03 3.81
C THR A 20 -7.53 -7.29 3.79
N THR A 21 -6.26 -7.17 3.46
CA THR A 21 -5.24 -8.24 3.46
C THR A 21 -5.33 -9.20 2.26
N ASP A 22 -6.32 -9.08 1.39
CA ASP A 22 -6.42 -10.01 0.25
C ASP A 22 -6.65 -9.34 -1.09
N GLN A 23 -7.01 -8.06 -1.14
CA GLN A 23 -7.25 -7.38 -2.40
C GLN A 23 -6.06 -6.48 -2.74
N LYS A 24 -5.37 -6.77 -3.82
CA LYS A 24 -4.21 -5.97 -4.22
C LYS A 24 -4.64 -4.60 -4.70
N ILE A 25 -3.97 -3.57 -4.19
CA ILE A 25 -4.18 -2.20 -4.62
C ILE A 25 -3.14 -1.82 -5.67
N VAL A 26 -1.87 -2.08 -5.38
CA VAL A 26 -0.76 -1.68 -6.22
C VAL A 26 0.40 -2.60 -5.94
N GLU A 27 1.19 -2.87 -6.96
CA GLU A 27 2.36 -3.72 -6.84
C GLU A 27 3.53 -3.10 -7.58
N TRP A 28 4.66 -2.99 -6.90
CA TRP A 28 5.91 -2.55 -7.50
C TRP A 28 6.90 -3.69 -7.47
N GLU A 29 7.57 -3.90 -8.58
CA GLU A 29 8.59 -4.93 -8.69
C GLU A 29 9.82 -4.32 -9.35
N SER A 30 10.99 -4.65 -8.82
CA SER A 30 12.25 -4.09 -9.31
C SER A 30 12.42 -4.40 -10.80
N GLY A 31 12.66 -3.36 -11.58
CA GLY A 31 12.84 -3.51 -13.02
C GLY A 31 11.57 -3.52 -13.83
N GLU A 32 10.41 -3.41 -13.18
CA GLU A 32 9.13 -3.43 -13.86
C GLU A 32 8.33 -2.18 -13.54
N PRO A 33 7.41 -1.77 -14.44
CA PRO A 33 6.53 -0.65 -14.13
C PRO A 33 5.61 -0.97 -12.97
N THR A 34 5.28 0.06 -12.18
CA THR A 34 4.31 -0.10 -11.10
C THR A 34 2.94 -0.45 -11.68
N LYS A 35 2.31 -1.46 -11.10
CA LYS A 35 1.02 -1.95 -11.57
C LYS A 35 -0.06 -1.58 -10.58
N TYR A 36 -1.08 -0.87 -11.05
CA TYR A 36 -2.24 -0.52 -10.23
C TYR A 36 -3.40 -1.42 -10.62
N PHE A 37 -4.03 -2.02 -9.62
CA PHE A 37 -5.10 -2.98 -9.85
C PHE A 37 -6.45 -2.29 -9.89
N ASP A 38 -7.40 -2.91 -10.58
CA ASP A 38 -8.72 -2.35 -10.78
C ASP A 38 -9.56 -2.55 -9.52
N THR A 39 -9.43 -1.61 -8.59
CA THR A 39 -10.13 -1.61 -7.32
C THR A 39 -10.76 -0.24 -7.10
N GLN A 40 -11.42 -0.08 -5.95
CA GLN A 40 -11.97 1.22 -5.59
C GLN A 40 -10.89 2.30 -5.47
N PHE A 41 -9.63 1.91 -5.40
CA PHE A 41 -8.52 2.83 -5.24
C PHE A 41 -7.88 3.23 -6.56
N LYS A 42 -8.30 2.63 -7.66
CA LYS A 42 -7.72 2.96 -8.95
C LYS A 42 -7.95 4.44 -9.23
N ASP A 43 -6.92 5.11 -9.73
CA ASP A 43 -6.92 6.55 -10.00
C ASP A 43 -6.90 7.42 -8.75
N ARG A 44 -6.95 6.83 -7.55
CA ARG A 44 -6.83 7.58 -6.30
C ARG A 44 -5.57 7.24 -5.53
N ALA A 45 -4.92 6.14 -5.86
CA ALA A 45 -3.75 5.67 -5.12
C ALA A 45 -2.50 5.89 -5.93
N THR A 46 -1.42 6.27 -5.23
CA THR A 46 -0.10 6.42 -5.83
C THR A 46 0.93 5.82 -4.89
N LEU A 47 1.78 4.97 -5.42
CA LEU A 47 2.85 4.35 -4.64
C LEU A 47 4.16 5.08 -4.87
N ASP A 48 4.81 5.47 -3.77
CA ASP A 48 6.18 5.94 -3.80
C ASP A 48 7.09 4.73 -3.59
N SER A 49 7.70 4.24 -4.67
CA SER A 49 8.47 3.01 -4.60
C SER A 49 9.75 3.17 -3.79
N GLN A 50 10.23 4.39 -3.61
CA GLN A 50 11.45 4.63 -2.83
C GLN A 50 11.20 4.50 -1.34
N SER A 51 10.07 5.02 -0.87
CA SER A 51 9.75 4.97 0.55
C SER A 51 8.78 3.85 0.90
N GLY A 52 8.07 3.31 -0.09
CA GLY A 52 7.04 2.33 0.13
C GLY A 52 5.72 2.94 0.58
N THR A 53 5.62 4.26 0.56
CA THR A 53 4.43 4.96 1.03
C THR A 53 3.31 4.86 0.01
N LEU A 54 2.10 4.55 0.50
CA LEU A 54 0.90 4.56 -0.33
C LEU A 54 0.12 5.83 -0.06
N HIS A 55 -0.06 6.64 -1.10
CA HIS A 55 -0.84 7.87 -1.02
C HIS A 55 -2.22 7.61 -1.60
N ILE A 56 -3.25 7.97 -0.86
CA ILE A 56 -4.64 7.81 -1.31
C ILE A 56 -5.30 9.17 -1.29
N ARG A 57 -5.88 9.55 -2.43
CA ARG A 57 -6.59 10.81 -2.58
C ARG A 57 -8.07 10.60 -2.37
N LYS A 58 -8.79 11.66 -1.99
CA LYS A 58 -10.24 11.65 -1.84
C LYS A 58 -10.70 10.50 -0.97
N VAL A 59 -10.09 10.39 0.21
CA VAL A 59 -10.37 9.30 1.14
C VAL A 59 -11.84 9.32 1.53
N GLN A 60 -12.45 8.14 1.52
CA GLN A 60 -13.85 7.94 1.83
C GLN A 60 -13.98 7.09 3.08
N LYS A 61 -15.16 7.16 3.71
CA LYS A 61 -15.41 6.38 4.90
C LYS A 61 -15.27 4.89 4.63
N GLU A 62 -15.65 4.47 3.43
CA GLU A 62 -15.52 3.06 3.02
C GLU A 62 -14.10 2.59 2.90
N ASP A 63 -13.14 3.51 2.89
CA ASP A 63 -11.73 3.14 2.83
C ASP A 63 -11.18 2.68 4.17
N SER A 64 -11.97 2.80 5.24
CA SER A 64 -11.57 2.29 6.56
C SER A 64 -11.37 0.80 6.51
N SER A 65 -10.21 0.32 6.93
CA SER A 65 -9.92 -1.10 6.91
C SER A 65 -8.53 -1.34 7.45
N THR A 66 -8.13 -2.60 7.43
CA THR A 66 -6.74 -2.98 7.65
C THR A 66 -6.06 -3.05 6.29
N TYR A 67 -4.93 -2.38 6.20
CA TYR A 67 -4.10 -2.41 4.99
C TYR A 67 -2.85 -3.21 5.28
N LEU A 68 -2.42 -3.99 4.31
CA LEU A 68 -1.25 -4.85 4.45
C LEU A 68 -0.22 -4.48 3.40
N LEU A 69 1.00 -4.24 3.84
CA LEU A 69 2.13 -4.09 2.92
C LEU A 69 2.98 -5.35 2.99
N ARG A 70 3.14 -6.00 1.86
CA ARG A 70 4.03 -7.16 1.75
C ARG A 70 5.29 -6.74 1.03
N VAL A 71 6.42 -7.00 1.66
CA VAL A 71 7.73 -6.67 1.11
C VAL A 71 8.49 -7.96 0.83
N LEU A 72 8.90 -8.13 -0.42
CA LEU A 72 9.79 -9.23 -0.77
C LEU A 72 11.21 -8.68 -0.87
N LYS A 73 12.10 -9.22 -0.05
CA LYS A 73 13.49 -8.78 -0.02
C LYS A 73 14.31 -9.53 -1.06
N ASP A 74 15.48 -8.99 -1.38
CA ASP A 74 16.37 -9.59 -2.38
C ASP A 74 16.79 -11.01 -2.02
N ASN A 75 16.82 -11.32 -0.72
CA ASN A 75 17.20 -12.66 -0.27
C ASN A 75 16.04 -13.66 -0.31
N GLY A 76 14.87 -13.25 -0.83
CA GLY A 76 13.73 -14.14 -0.94
C GLY A 76 12.82 -14.18 0.26
N HIS A 77 13.17 -13.49 1.34
CA HIS A 77 12.31 -13.44 2.52
C HIS A 77 11.23 -12.40 2.36
N GLU A 78 10.04 -12.70 2.86
CA GLU A 78 8.92 -11.78 2.84
C GLU A 78 8.66 -11.24 4.23
N GLU A 79 8.30 -9.97 4.30
CA GLU A 79 7.84 -9.34 5.53
C GLU A 79 6.51 -8.67 5.27
N GLU A 80 5.65 -8.68 6.28
CA GLU A 80 4.32 -8.09 6.17
C GLU A 80 4.14 -7.07 7.28
N TYR A 81 3.52 -5.94 6.92
CA TYR A 81 3.25 -4.86 7.85
C TYR A 81 1.78 -4.50 7.72
N LYS A 82 1.11 -4.35 8.86
CA LYS A 82 -0.32 -4.02 8.86
C LYS A 82 -0.53 -2.64 9.43
N ILE A 83 -1.43 -1.90 8.80
CA ILE A 83 -1.87 -0.61 9.28
C ILE A 83 -3.38 -0.62 9.31
N SER A 84 -3.95 -0.26 10.46
CA SER A 84 -5.40 -0.07 10.56
C SER A 84 -5.72 1.38 10.33
N LEU A 85 -6.63 1.63 9.41
CA LEU A 85 -7.06 2.98 9.08
C LEU A 85 -8.53 3.12 9.39
N MET A 86 -8.89 4.17 10.11
CA MET A 86 -10.28 4.52 10.31
C MET A 86 -10.51 5.92 9.77
N VAL A 87 -11.36 6.03 8.78
CA VAL A 87 -11.74 7.32 8.23
C VAL A 87 -13.02 7.73 8.94
N LEU A 88 -12.91 8.80 9.72
CA LEU A 88 -14.07 9.32 10.42
C LEU A 88 -15.02 9.93 9.40
N GLY A 89 -16.30 9.82 9.67
CA GLY A 89 -17.27 10.44 8.81
C GLY A 89 -17.07 11.93 8.78
N GLU A 90 -17.81 12.58 7.89
CA GLU A 90 -17.72 14.01 7.78
C GLU A 90 -18.05 14.67 9.11
N LEU A 91 -17.17 15.59 9.49
CA LEU A 91 -17.43 16.40 10.69
C LEU A 91 -18.14 17.68 10.30
N ARG A 92 -19.05 18.08 11.13
CA ARG A 92 -19.79 19.32 10.92
C ARG A 92 -19.45 20.30 12.00
#